data_456ad01920c2a0685a8a9a6219885848
#
_entry.id   456ad01920c2a0685a8a9a6219885848
#
_cell.length_a   1.000
_cell.length_b   1.000
_cell.length_c   1.000
_cell.angle_alpha   90.00
_cell.angle_beta   90.00
_cell.angle_gamma   90.00
#
_symmetry.space_group_name_H-M   'P 1'
#
loop_
_entity.id
_entity.type
_entity.pdbx_description
1 polymer ?
#
loop_
_entity_poly.entity_id
_entity_poly.type
_entity_poly.pdbx_seq_one_letter_code
_entity_poly.pdbx_strand_id
1 'polypeptide(L)'
;MRYNGNMMNNTMTYDFEDGVGPVPAHQHSNGGGWVADSTRVVDSAFVGPNAKVYGNAWVFDHAKVLDNAKVFGNAVVSDAAEVTGAASVSDNASVYGYALVTGTASVCDHARVFGNASVSDNSSVSGNAMVSGNARVYGNASVFGTAWVFGAARVFDNASVCGYAFVYGNTSVYDNTKVCGSDWVFDCALVCGDAQVYDTAE
;
A
#
# COMPACT_ATOMS: atom_id res chain seq x y z
N MET A 1 58.52 -8.82 -3.18
CA MET A 1 57.24 -9.53 -2.99
C MET A 1 56.13 -8.49 -2.95
N ARG A 2 55.33 -8.37 -4.00
CA ARG A 2 54.15 -7.46 -4.04
C ARG A 2 52.94 -8.27 -3.63
N TYR A 3 52.34 -7.94 -2.47
CA TYR A 3 51.06 -8.49 -2.07
C TYR A 3 49.96 -7.80 -2.95
N ASN A 4 49.46 -8.55 -3.91
CA ASN A 4 48.20 -8.22 -4.59
C ASN A 4 47.08 -8.71 -3.67
N GLY A 5 46.60 -7.85 -2.76
CA GLY A 5 45.38 -8.06 -2.04
C GLY A 5 44.19 -7.83 -2.98
N ASN A 6 43.67 -8.89 -3.60
CA ASN A 6 42.39 -8.87 -4.25
C ASN A 6 41.34 -8.80 -3.14
N MET A 7 40.86 -7.62 -2.82
CA MET A 7 39.64 -7.44 -2.03
C MET A 7 38.50 -7.94 -2.95
N MET A 8 38.10 -9.19 -2.79
CA MET A 8 36.82 -9.63 -3.30
C MET A 8 35.76 -8.82 -2.53
N ASN A 9 35.10 -7.91 -3.23
CA ASN A 9 33.87 -7.30 -2.72
C ASN A 9 32.86 -8.44 -2.52
N ASN A 10 32.76 -8.92 -1.31
CA ASN A 10 31.75 -9.92 -0.91
C ASN A 10 30.43 -9.18 -0.70
N THR A 11 29.88 -8.61 -1.79
CA THR A 11 28.56 -7.97 -1.76
C THR A 11 27.54 -9.07 -1.63
N MET A 12 26.81 -9.10 -0.53
CA MET A 12 25.69 -10.01 -0.34
C MET A 12 24.60 -9.67 -1.37
N THR A 13 24.00 -10.69 -1.98
CA THR A 13 22.92 -10.50 -2.95
C THR A 13 21.69 -11.32 -2.55
N TYR A 14 20.52 -10.85 -2.92
CA TYR A 14 19.26 -11.53 -2.68
C TYR A 14 18.35 -11.43 -3.90
N ASP A 15 17.65 -12.51 -4.22
CA ASP A 15 16.63 -12.54 -5.27
C ASP A 15 15.26 -12.23 -4.67
N PHE A 16 14.70 -11.09 -5.04
CA PHE A 16 13.40 -10.64 -4.56
C PHE A 16 12.22 -11.31 -5.30
N GLU A 17 12.52 -12.20 -6.25
CA GLU A 17 11.55 -12.92 -7.07
C GLU A 17 10.68 -11.98 -7.92
N ASP A 18 11.27 -10.89 -8.37
CA ASP A 18 10.64 -9.84 -9.20
C ASP A 18 10.95 -9.99 -10.70
N GLY A 19 11.71 -11.04 -11.07
CA GLY A 19 12.14 -11.32 -12.45
C GLY A 19 13.44 -10.62 -12.87
N VAL A 20 14.02 -9.78 -12.01
CA VAL A 20 15.31 -9.10 -12.26
C VAL A 20 16.49 -10.03 -11.91
N GLY A 21 16.29 -10.97 -10.97
CA GLY A 21 17.30 -11.84 -10.41
C GLY A 21 18.02 -11.21 -9.20
N PRO A 22 19.10 -11.87 -8.69
CA PRO A 22 19.77 -11.41 -7.49
C PRO A 22 20.38 -10.01 -7.63
N VAL A 23 20.07 -9.12 -6.70
CA VAL A 23 20.63 -7.76 -6.60
C VAL A 23 21.38 -7.58 -5.28
N PRO A 24 22.33 -6.61 -5.18
CA PRO A 24 22.95 -6.25 -3.92
C PRO A 24 21.90 -5.94 -2.83
N ALA A 25 22.02 -6.61 -1.69
CA ALA A 25 21.04 -6.52 -0.61
C ALA A 25 21.66 -6.92 0.73
N HIS A 26 21.02 -6.51 1.80
CA HIS A 26 21.39 -6.85 3.16
C HIS A 26 20.15 -7.14 4.02
N GLN A 27 20.36 -7.75 5.18
CA GLN A 27 19.32 -7.85 6.19
C GLN A 27 19.27 -6.57 7.01
N HIS A 28 18.09 -5.99 7.17
CA HIS A 28 17.90 -4.77 7.96
C HIS A 28 18.24 -5.00 9.43
N SER A 29 18.96 -4.06 10.05
CA SER A 29 19.41 -4.16 11.44
C SER A 29 18.26 -4.30 12.43
N ASN A 30 17.13 -3.68 12.15
CA ASN A 30 15.92 -3.70 12.98
C ASN A 30 14.86 -4.61 12.34
N GLY A 31 14.90 -5.91 12.66
CA GLY A 31 13.90 -6.90 12.24
C GLY A 31 14.42 -8.02 11.33
N GLY A 32 15.55 -7.85 10.66
CA GLY A 32 16.22 -8.90 9.88
C GLY A 32 15.62 -9.21 8.50
N GLY A 33 14.67 -8.41 8.03
CA GLY A 33 14.10 -8.55 6.68
C GLY A 33 15.06 -8.11 5.58
N TRP A 34 14.80 -8.56 4.36
CA TRP A 34 15.67 -8.29 3.21
C TRP A 34 15.41 -6.92 2.60
N VAL A 35 16.46 -6.17 2.43
CA VAL A 35 16.46 -4.80 1.91
C VAL A 35 17.48 -4.68 0.78
N ALA A 36 17.04 -4.29 -0.41
CA ALA A 36 17.96 -4.03 -1.53
C ALA A 36 18.79 -2.76 -1.26
N ASP A 37 20.07 -2.76 -1.62
CA ASP A 37 20.97 -1.63 -1.39
C ASP A 37 20.57 -0.35 -2.18
N SER A 38 19.69 -0.49 -3.15
CA SER A 38 19.10 0.64 -3.91
C SER A 38 18.00 1.38 -3.15
N THR A 39 17.48 0.81 -2.06
CA THR A 39 16.39 1.38 -1.26
C THR A 39 16.90 2.35 -0.20
N ARG A 40 15.97 3.08 0.42
CA ARG A 40 16.26 3.93 1.56
C ARG A 40 15.41 3.50 2.76
N VAL A 41 16.00 2.69 3.62
CA VAL A 41 15.35 2.23 4.86
C VAL A 41 16.16 2.76 6.04
N VAL A 42 15.52 3.48 6.95
CA VAL A 42 16.19 4.06 8.13
C VAL A 42 16.21 3.05 9.28
N ASP A 43 17.19 3.14 10.17
CA ASP A 43 17.36 2.21 11.30
C ASP A 43 16.18 2.19 12.29
N SER A 44 15.40 3.28 12.38
CA SER A 44 14.20 3.35 13.21
C SER A 44 13.01 2.59 12.65
N ALA A 45 12.98 2.36 11.34
CA ALA A 45 11.96 1.52 10.71
C ALA A 45 12.16 0.04 11.08
N PHE A 46 11.10 -0.73 11.04
CA PHE A 46 11.16 -2.16 11.30
C PHE A 46 10.83 -2.95 10.03
N VAL A 47 11.76 -3.81 9.60
CA VAL A 47 11.52 -4.73 8.47
C VAL A 47 11.62 -6.15 9.01
N GLY A 48 10.48 -6.82 9.15
CA GLY A 48 10.37 -8.16 9.74
C GLY A 48 11.09 -9.24 8.92
N PRO A 49 11.38 -10.41 9.51
CA PRO A 49 12.32 -11.39 8.94
C PRO A 49 11.95 -11.90 7.54
N ASN A 50 10.68 -11.95 7.22
CA ASN A 50 10.19 -12.42 5.92
C ASN A 50 9.75 -11.26 5.00
N ALA A 51 9.75 -10.02 5.51
CA ALA A 51 9.40 -8.84 4.73
C ALA A 51 10.51 -8.48 3.73
N LYS A 52 10.10 -7.88 2.62
CA LYS A 52 11.00 -7.53 1.53
C LYS A 52 10.82 -6.06 1.14
N VAL A 53 11.93 -5.32 1.04
CA VAL A 53 11.95 -3.93 0.56
C VAL A 53 12.96 -3.83 -0.57
N TYR A 54 12.52 -3.46 -1.79
CA TYR A 54 13.37 -3.47 -2.98
C TYR A 54 12.97 -2.42 -4.03
N GLY A 55 13.68 -2.39 -5.15
CA GLY A 55 13.57 -1.32 -6.13
C GLY A 55 14.23 -0.03 -5.59
N ASN A 56 13.51 1.07 -5.62
CA ASN A 56 13.91 2.36 -5.06
C ASN A 56 12.98 2.80 -3.90
N ALA A 57 12.40 1.83 -3.21
CA ALA A 57 11.43 2.10 -2.15
C ALA A 57 12.07 2.83 -0.95
N TRP A 58 11.25 3.62 -0.27
CA TRP A 58 11.65 4.37 0.92
C TRP A 58 10.80 3.94 2.11
N VAL A 59 11.45 3.53 3.21
CA VAL A 59 10.79 3.20 4.48
C VAL A 59 11.49 3.99 5.60
N PHE A 60 10.79 4.89 6.24
CA PHE A 60 11.40 5.78 7.22
C PHE A 60 10.51 6.05 8.44
N ASP A 61 11.04 6.84 9.38
CA ASP A 61 10.46 7.09 10.69
C ASP A 61 10.30 5.78 11.50
N HIS A 62 9.10 5.47 11.97
CA HIS A 62 8.79 4.26 12.73
C HIS A 62 7.89 3.29 11.96
N ALA A 63 7.92 3.39 10.63
CA ALA A 63 7.14 2.51 9.77
C ALA A 63 7.54 1.04 9.96
N LYS A 64 6.56 0.16 9.78
CA LYS A 64 6.75 -1.28 9.94
C LYS A 64 6.35 -2.03 8.69
N VAL A 65 7.23 -2.89 8.21
CA VAL A 65 6.96 -3.85 7.14
C VAL A 65 7.14 -5.25 7.74
N LEU A 66 6.06 -5.99 7.89
CA LEU A 66 6.00 -7.20 8.70
C LEU A 66 5.56 -8.42 7.87
N ASP A 67 5.70 -9.59 8.46
CA ASP A 67 5.30 -10.87 7.87
C ASP A 67 5.89 -11.07 6.47
N ASN A 68 5.08 -11.36 5.47
CA ASN A 68 5.49 -11.54 4.07
C ASN A 68 5.22 -10.30 3.20
N ALA A 69 5.05 -9.13 3.82
CA ALA A 69 4.75 -7.88 3.12
C ALA A 69 5.90 -7.44 2.21
N LYS A 70 5.54 -6.77 1.13
CA LYS A 70 6.47 -6.27 0.12
C LYS A 70 6.29 -4.77 -0.09
N VAL A 71 7.39 -4.02 -0.08
CA VAL A 71 7.42 -2.60 -0.45
C VAL A 71 8.44 -2.43 -1.56
N PHE A 72 8.02 -1.97 -2.74
CA PHE A 72 8.91 -1.95 -3.90
C PHE A 72 8.58 -0.84 -4.92
N GLY A 73 9.31 -0.79 -6.02
CA GLY A 73 9.22 0.33 -6.96
C GLY A 73 9.79 1.59 -6.34
N ASN A 74 9.07 2.70 -6.40
CA ASN A 74 9.38 3.96 -5.74
C ASN A 74 8.43 4.24 -4.57
N ALA A 75 7.83 3.18 -4.01
CA ALA A 75 6.85 3.30 -2.94
C ALA A 75 7.45 3.92 -1.67
N VAL A 76 6.61 4.62 -0.93
CA VAL A 76 7.00 5.29 0.31
C VAL A 76 6.12 4.80 1.46
N VAL A 77 6.75 4.33 2.54
CA VAL A 77 6.06 3.97 3.79
C VAL A 77 6.71 4.75 4.94
N SER A 78 5.93 5.52 5.69
CA SER A 78 6.50 6.43 6.70
C SER A 78 5.63 6.64 7.93
N ASP A 79 6.10 7.49 8.83
CA ASP A 79 5.50 7.79 10.12
C ASP A 79 5.38 6.54 11.00
N ALA A 80 4.16 6.16 11.40
CA ALA A 80 3.86 4.95 12.14
C ALA A 80 3.00 3.97 11.33
N ALA A 81 3.06 4.05 9.99
CA ALA A 81 2.31 3.17 9.12
C ALA A 81 2.80 1.72 9.21
N GLU A 82 1.89 0.78 9.00
CA GLU A 82 2.18 -0.64 9.09
C GLU A 82 1.70 -1.37 7.82
N VAL A 83 2.59 -2.13 7.20
CA VAL A 83 2.31 -3.00 6.06
C VAL A 83 2.63 -4.44 6.50
N THR A 84 1.63 -5.32 6.53
CA THR A 84 1.75 -6.64 7.16
C THR A 84 0.99 -7.73 6.38
N GLY A 85 1.08 -8.99 6.81
CA GLY A 85 0.51 -10.12 6.10
C GLY A 85 1.27 -10.43 4.81
N ALA A 86 0.58 -10.54 3.70
CA ALA A 86 1.14 -10.67 2.36
C ALA A 86 0.83 -9.42 1.49
N ALA A 87 0.59 -8.28 2.14
CA ALA A 87 0.24 -7.03 1.48
C ALA A 87 1.41 -6.45 0.67
N SER A 88 1.09 -5.69 -0.35
CA SER A 88 2.07 -5.03 -1.21
C SER A 88 1.83 -3.53 -1.35
N VAL A 89 2.91 -2.76 -1.28
CA VAL A 89 2.91 -1.32 -1.61
C VAL A 89 3.94 -1.11 -2.70
N SER A 90 3.52 -0.62 -3.86
CA SER A 90 4.39 -0.57 -5.04
C SER A 90 4.26 0.71 -5.87
N ASP A 91 5.05 0.77 -6.92
CA ASP A 91 5.12 1.86 -7.88
C ASP A 91 5.47 3.19 -7.21
N ASN A 92 4.61 4.20 -7.24
CA ASN A 92 4.79 5.48 -6.58
C ASN A 92 3.79 5.69 -5.43
N ALA A 93 3.25 4.60 -4.89
CA ALA A 93 2.27 4.64 -3.82
C ALA A 93 2.87 5.16 -2.51
N SER A 94 2.04 5.78 -1.67
CA SER A 94 2.46 6.29 -0.37
C SER A 94 1.52 5.82 0.75
N VAL A 95 2.08 5.26 1.80
CA VAL A 95 1.36 4.82 3.01
C VAL A 95 1.99 5.51 4.22
N TYR A 96 1.22 6.33 4.95
CA TYR A 96 1.79 7.12 6.04
C TYR A 96 0.77 7.45 7.15
N GLY A 97 1.23 8.13 8.21
CA GLY A 97 0.45 8.35 9.42
C GLY A 97 0.38 7.07 10.27
N TYR A 98 -0.80 6.65 10.63
CA TYR A 98 -1.09 5.39 11.34
C TYR A 98 -1.84 4.41 10.42
N ALA A 99 -1.64 4.53 9.11
CA ALA A 99 -2.33 3.70 8.15
C ALA A 99 -1.90 2.23 8.26
N LEU A 100 -2.85 1.34 8.06
CA LEU A 100 -2.64 -0.11 8.09
C LEU A 100 -2.98 -0.74 6.73
N VAL A 101 -2.02 -1.45 6.13
CA VAL A 101 -2.23 -2.26 4.94
C VAL A 101 -1.93 -3.71 5.29
N THR A 102 -2.92 -4.61 5.20
CA THR A 102 -2.78 -5.98 5.70
C THR A 102 -3.51 -7.00 4.81
N GLY A 103 -3.44 -8.30 5.18
CA GLY A 103 -4.00 -9.38 4.36
C GLY A 103 -3.17 -9.60 3.10
N THR A 104 -3.82 -9.62 1.96
CA THR A 104 -3.23 -9.66 0.62
C THR A 104 -3.48 -8.36 -0.15
N ALA A 105 -3.79 -7.28 0.57
CA ALA A 105 -4.14 -5.99 -0.01
C ALA A 105 -3.00 -5.39 -0.85
N SER A 106 -3.38 -4.66 -1.88
CA SER A 106 -2.44 -3.98 -2.78
C SER A 106 -2.67 -2.48 -2.81
N VAL A 107 -1.60 -1.70 -2.63
CA VAL A 107 -1.60 -0.24 -2.82
C VAL A 107 -0.54 0.07 -3.88
N CYS A 108 -0.95 0.59 -5.03
CA CYS A 108 -0.04 0.77 -6.17
C CYS A 108 -0.28 2.07 -6.95
N ASP A 109 0.46 2.25 -8.04
CA ASP A 109 0.46 3.45 -8.88
C ASP A 109 0.85 4.70 -8.08
N HIS A 110 -0.01 5.70 -7.97
CA HIS A 110 0.17 6.93 -7.18
C HIS A 110 -0.81 7.02 -6.01
N ALA A 111 -1.37 5.89 -5.61
CA ALA A 111 -2.35 5.82 -4.53
C ALA A 111 -1.77 6.27 -3.19
N ARG A 112 -2.62 6.86 -2.36
CA ARG A 112 -2.25 7.32 -1.03
C ARG A 112 -3.17 6.75 0.04
N VAL A 113 -2.59 6.14 1.06
CA VAL A 113 -3.33 5.63 2.23
C VAL A 113 -2.73 6.29 3.48
N PHE A 114 -3.52 7.05 4.24
CA PHE A 114 -2.98 7.83 5.34
C PHE A 114 -3.98 8.12 6.47
N GLY A 115 -3.50 8.79 7.51
CA GLY A 115 -4.27 8.99 8.73
C GLY A 115 -4.37 7.68 9.52
N ASN A 116 -5.56 7.26 9.91
CA ASN A 116 -5.86 5.98 10.55
C ASN A 116 -6.58 5.02 9.58
N ALA A 117 -6.40 5.19 8.27
CA ALA A 117 -7.07 4.39 7.27
C ALA A 117 -6.59 2.94 7.29
N SER A 118 -7.47 2.02 6.94
CA SER A 118 -7.14 0.59 6.84
C SER A 118 -7.53 0.04 5.47
N VAL A 119 -6.59 -0.68 4.85
CA VAL A 119 -6.79 -1.42 3.60
C VAL A 119 -6.44 -2.88 3.89
N SER A 120 -7.39 -3.80 3.75
CA SER A 120 -7.20 -5.17 4.22
C SER A 120 -7.83 -6.23 3.32
N ASP A 121 -7.65 -7.49 3.70
CA ASP A 121 -8.10 -8.67 2.98
C ASP A 121 -7.51 -8.73 1.56
N ASN A 122 -8.31 -8.81 0.52
CA ASN A 122 -7.89 -8.85 -0.89
C ASN A 122 -8.22 -7.53 -1.63
N SER A 123 -8.34 -6.44 -0.91
CA SER A 123 -8.71 -5.15 -1.47
C SER A 123 -7.56 -4.45 -2.20
N SER A 124 -7.91 -3.53 -3.11
CA SER A 124 -6.92 -2.77 -3.87
C SER A 124 -7.19 -1.27 -3.86
N VAL A 125 -6.11 -0.48 -3.78
CA VAL A 125 -6.13 0.97 -3.92
C VAL A 125 -5.10 1.35 -4.97
N SER A 126 -5.53 1.97 -6.08
CA SER A 126 -4.65 2.22 -7.23
C SER A 126 -4.95 3.55 -7.95
N GLY A 127 -4.19 3.85 -9.01
CA GLY A 127 -4.30 5.11 -9.72
C GLY A 127 -3.83 6.28 -8.85
N ASN A 128 -4.59 7.35 -8.80
CA ASN A 128 -4.37 8.50 -7.91
C ASN A 128 -5.36 8.53 -6.73
N ALA A 129 -5.92 7.38 -6.38
CA ALA A 129 -6.92 7.28 -5.33
C ALA A 129 -6.36 7.61 -3.95
N MET A 130 -7.21 8.15 -3.09
CA MET A 130 -6.85 8.47 -1.71
C MET A 130 -7.80 7.78 -0.72
N VAL A 131 -7.22 7.13 0.29
CA VAL A 131 -7.95 6.55 1.43
C VAL A 131 -7.41 7.17 2.71
N SER A 132 -8.26 7.84 3.50
CA SER A 132 -7.75 8.60 4.66
C SER A 132 -8.74 8.69 5.82
N GLY A 133 -8.34 9.39 6.89
CA GLY A 133 -9.13 9.49 8.10
C GLY A 133 -9.21 8.15 8.82
N ASN A 134 -10.41 7.68 9.14
CA ASN A 134 -10.69 6.36 9.71
C ASN A 134 -11.36 5.43 8.68
N ALA A 135 -11.19 5.70 7.39
CA ALA A 135 -11.82 4.94 6.33
C ALA A 135 -11.29 3.51 6.25
N ARG A 136 -12.13 2.59 5.82
CA ARG A 136 -11.78 1.18 5.70
C ARG A 136 -12.14 0.64 4.33
N VAL A 137 -11.18 -0.01 3.67
CA VAL A 137 -11.36 -0.72 2.40
C VAL A 137 -10.99 -2.18 2.64
N TYR A 138 -11.92 -3.12 2.46
CA TYR A 138 -11.69 -4.52 2.79
C TYR A 138 -12.51 -5.49 1.93
N GLY A 139 -12.37 -6.80 2.16
CA GLY A 139 -12.94 -7.82 1.28
C GLY A 139 -12.21 -7.86 -0.07
N ASN A 140 -12.94 -7.79 -1.17
CA ASN A 140 -12.42 -7.69 -2.54
C ASN A 140 -12.64 -6.28 -3.12
N ALA A 141 -12.83 -5.28 -2.30
CA ALA A 141 -13.16 -3.94 -2.73
C ALA A 141 -12.00 -3.26 -3.49
N SER A 142 -12.36 -2.39 -4.42
CA SER A 142 -11.40 -1.65 -5.24
C SER A 142 -11.67 -0.14 -5.20
N VAL A 143 -10.64 0.65 -4.94
CA VAL A 143 -10.68 2.12 -4.98
C VAL A 143 -9.62 2.58 -5.98
N PHE A 144 -10.04 3.23 -7.08
CA PHE A 144 -9.11 3.57 -8.15
C PHE A 144 -9.47 4.86 -8.91
N GLY A 145 -8.67 5.20 -9.92
CA GLY A 145 -8.80 6.49 -10.60
C GLY A 145 -8.29 7.62 -9.70
N THR A 146 -9.11 8.64 -9.50
CA THR A 146 -8.88 9.78 -8.59
C THR A 146 -9.89 9.80 -7.44
N ALA A 147 -10.47 8.67 -7.12
CA ALA A 147 -11.48 8.56 -6.08
C ALA A 147 -10.93 8.84 -4.68
N TRP A 148 -11.75 9.42 -3.82
CA TRP A 148 -11.41 9.71 -2.43
C TRP A 148 -12.38 9.02 -1.48
N VAL A 149 -11.83 8.22 -0.56
CA VAL A 149 -12.57 7.55 0.51
C VAL A 149 -12.03 8.05 1.86
N PHE A 150 -12.83 8.74 2.64
CA PHE A 150 -12.34 9.38 3.87
C PHE A 150 -13.39 9.48 4.98
N GLY A 151 -13.04 10.10 6.10
CA GLY A 151 -13.89 10.11 7.29
C GLY A 151 -13.92 8.74 7.96
N ALA A 152 -15.10 8.18 8.20
CA ALA A 152 -15.32 6.83 8.71
C ALA A 152 -15.99 5.92 7.66
N ALA A 153 -15.81 6.23 6.39
CA ALA A 153 -16.43 5.50 5.27
C ALA A 153 -15.88 4.07 5.18
N ARG A 154 -16.74 3.16 4.74
CA ARG A 154 -16.42 1.75 4.55
C ARG A 154 -16.73 1.34 3.11
N VAL A 155 -15.76 0.72 2.45
CA VAL A 155 -15.92 0.13 1.12
C VAL A 155 -15.51 -1.33 1.23
N PHE A 156 -16.43 -2.27 0.97
CA PHE A 156 -16.17 -3.67 1.25
C PHE A 156 -16.91 -4.64 0.32
N ASP A 157 -16.76 -5.94 0.56
CA ASP A 157 -17.20 -7.02 -0.33
C ASP A 157 -16.59 -6.87 -1.73
N ASN A 158 -17.37 -6.76 -2.80
CA ASN A 158 -16.89 -6.57 -4.17
C ASN A 158 -17.12 -5.14 -4.68
N ALA A 159 -17.31 -4.19 -3.77
CA ALA A 159 -17.61 -2.81 -4.15
C ALA A 159 -16.45 -2.11 -4.86
N SER A 160 -16.78 -1.21 -5.77
CA SER A 160 -15.81 -0.41 -6.53
C SER A 160 -16.11 1.08 -6.39
N VAL A 161 -15.09 1.87 -6.05
CA VAL A 161 -15.16 3.33 -6.03
C VAL A 161 -14.12 3.87 -7.01
N CYS A 162 -14.56 4.62 -8.03
CA CYS A 162 -13.67 5.00 -9.13
C CYS A 162 -13.98 6.38 -9.73
N GLY A 163 -13.20 6.77 -10.74
CA GLY A 163 -13.32 8.08 -11.36
C GLY A 163 -12.87 9.18 -10.41
N TYR A 164 -13.70 10.19 -10.23
CA TYR A 164 -13.53 11.31 -9.29
C TYR A 164 -14.51 11.22 -8.11
N ALA A 165 -15.01 10.03 -7.80
CA ALA A 165 -16.00 9.83 -6.76
C ALA A 165 -15.48 10.18 -5.37
N PHE A 166 -16.35 10.74 -4.53
CA PHE A 166 -16.10 11.06 -3.13
C PHE A 166 -17.00 10.23 -2.23
N VAL A 167 -16.43 9.41 -1.37
CA VAL A 167 -17.14 8.59 -0.38
C VAL A 167 -16.65 8.98 1.02
N TYR A 168 -17.53 9.59 1.84
CA TYR A 168 -17.09 10.10 3.13
C TYR A 168 -18.19 10.10 4.21
N GLY A 169 -17.88 10.57 5.41
CA GLY A 169 -18.77 10.47 6.56
C GLY A 169 -18.79 9.07 7.15
N ASN A 170 -19.96 8.57 7.54
CA ASN A 170 -20.18 7.21 8.04
C ASN A 170 -20.78 6.29 6.96
N THR A 171 -20.47 6.54 5.71
CA THR A 171 -21.00 5.87 4.53
C THR A 171 -20.55 4.43 4.44
N SER A 172 -21.39 3.53 3.94
CA SER A 172 -21.03 2.16 3.59
C SER A 172 -21.38 1.87 2.13
N VAL A 173 -20.39 1.39 1.38
CA VAL A 173 -20.51 0.95 -0.02
C VAL A 173 -20.09 -0.52 -0.05
N TYR A 174 -21.00 -1.44 -0.40
CA TYR A 174 -20.77 -2.86 -0.28
C TYR A 174 -21.52 -3.71 -1.31
N ASP A 175 -21.42 -5.03 -1.22
CA ASP A 175 -21.88 -5.98 -2.22
C ASP A 175 -21.16 -5.79 -3.58
N ASN A 176 -21.88 -5.74 -4.69
CA ASN A 176 -21.34 -5.51 -6.04
C ASN A 176 -21.49 -4.07 -6.51
N THR A 177 -21.60 -3.14 -5.59
CA THR A 177 -21.88 -1.73 -5.87
C THR A 177 -20.74 -1.06 -6.62
N LYS A 178 -21.08 -0.19 -7.57
CA LYS A 178 -20.13 0.72 -8.21
C LYS A 178 -20.52 2.17 -7.95
N VAL A 179 -19.57 2.96 -7.44
CA VAL A 179 -19.65 4.40 -7.29
C VAL A 179 -18.54 5.01 -8.14
N CYS A 180 -18.89 5.58 -9.29
CA CYS A 180 -17.94 6.07 -10.29
C CYS A 180 -18.41 7.42 -10.88
N GLY A 181 -17.54 8.08 -11.64
CA GLY A 181 -17.82 9.41 -12.12
C GLY A 181 -17.39 10.48 -11.13
N SER A 182 -18.17 11.53 -10.97
CA SER A 182 -17.93 12.63 -10.02
C SER A 182 -18.89 12.59 -8.83
N ASP A 183 -19.44 11.43 -8.52
CA ASP A 183 -20.49 11.27 -7.52
C ASP A 183 -19.96 11.46 -6.09
N TRP A 184 -20.86 11.99 -5.27
CA TRP A 184 -20.63 12.22 -3.85
C TRP A 184 -21.58 11.35 -3.03
N VAL A 185 -21.02 10.45 -2.22
CA VAL A 185 -21.74 9.58 -1.30
C VAL A 185 -21.31 9.93 0.12
N PHE A 186 -22.20 10.46 0.94
CA PHE A 186 -21.82 11.08 2.21
C PHE A 186 -22.86 10.88 3.33
N ASP A 187 -22.60 11.47 4.47
CA ASP A 187 -23.36 11.34 5.72
C ASP A 187 -23.37 9.91 6.25
N CYS A 188 -24.52 9.24 6.25
CA CYS A 188 -24.72 7.86 6.69
C CYS A 188 -25.32 7.02 5.57
N ALA A 189 -25.00 7.33 4.30
CA ALA A 189 -25.54 6.63 3.17
C ALA A 189 -25.14 5.15 3.15
N LEU A 190 -26.08 4.29 2.75
CA LEU A 190 -25.84 2.87 2.51
C LEU A 190 -26.07 2.62 1.02
N VAL A 191 -25.04 2.22 0.29
CA VAL A 191 -25.12 1.87 -1.13
C VAL A 191 -24.73 0.41 -1.27
N CYS A 192 -25.66 -0.44 -1.68
CA CYS A 192 -25.50 -1.88 -1.65
C CYS A 192 -26.23 -2.60 -2.81
N GLY A 193 -26.06 -3.90 -2.87
CA GLY A 193 -26.60 -4.75 -3.93
C GLY A 193 -25.79 -4.60 -5.21
N ASP A 194 -26.48 -4.52 -6.34
CA ASP A 194 -25.89 -4.28 -7.67
C ASP A 194 -26.04 -2.82 -8.11
N ALA A 195 -26.14 -1.89 -7.15
CA ALA A 195 -26.32 -0.49 -7.42
C ALA A 195 -25.14 0.09 -8.22
N GLN A 196 -25.47 0.92 -9.19
CA GLN A 196 -24.50 1.63 -10.01
C GLN A 196 -24.80 3.12 -9.93
N VAL A 197 -23.91 3.85 -9.31
CA VAL A 197 -23.96 5.30 -9.14
C VAL A 197 -22.97 5.90 -10.12
N TYR A 198 -23.47 6.57 -11.14
CA TYR A 198 -22.67 7.25 -12.17
C TYR A 198 -23.24 8.63 -12.45
N ASP A 199 -22.40 9.58 -12.83
CA ASP A 199 -22.86 10.76 -13.53
C ASP A 199 -23.57 10.31 -14.82
N THR A 200 -24.85 10.57 -14.93
CA THR A 200 -25.50 10.54 -16.23
C THR A 200 -24.99 11.77 -16.99
N ALA A 201 -24.15 11.54 -18.00
CA ALA A 201 -23.83 12.61 -18.95
C ALA A 201 -25.12 13.13 -19.59
N GLU A 202 -25.49 14.38 -19.28
CA GLU A 202 -26.44 15.14 -20.06
C GLU A 202 -25.82 15.65 -21.38
#